data_1e1681965bcd621068cb6c9c21500bbd
#
_entry.id   1e1681965bcd621068cb6c9c21500bbd
#
_cell.length_a   1.000
_cell.length_b   1.000
_cell.length_c   1.000
_cell.angle_alpha   90.00
_cell.angle_beta   90.00
_cell.angle_gamma   90.00
#
_symmetry.space_group_name_H-M   'P 1'
#
loop_
_entity.id
_entity.type
_entity.pdbx_description
1 polymer ?
#
loop_
_entity_poly.entity_id
_entity_poly.type
_entity_poly.pdbx_seq_one_letter_code
_entity_poly.pdbx_strand_id
1 'polypeptide(L)'
;LAILDDWFNTLRGLTCFSKLNGIEVTVFTDHETDIAKLAKRLRPFDALVLFRERTAITAELLDQLPNLKLISQRSVYPHVDVEACSRNGVLLCSNMHSGTPSFAAAEHTWALIMASMRQIPQQMANLQAGHWQMGVGKTLHGRRLGLYGYGRIGKTVAGYAEAFGMDVVWWGSEAGRKRAKLNGQKVATTRSEFFESADVISVHVRLTPETRGLITTTDFASMRPDSLFVNTSRAALIEPGALLEALNAGRPGRAAIDVFDQEPIIWPADPLATHPNLICTPHIGFVTEDEFELQFSDVFDQVIAFQAGAPINMINAQIWHS
;
A
#
# COMPACT_ATOMS: atom_id res chain seq x y z
N LEU A 1 8.29 13.94 -21.49
CA LEU A 1 7.69 13.34 -20.30
C LEU A 1 8.48 12.11 -19.87
N ALA A 2 8.85 11.99 -18.59
CA ALA A 2 9.36 10.76 -18.01
C ALA A 2 8.32 10.12 -17.07
N ILE A 3 8.15 8.81 -17.17
CA ILE A 3 7.38 8.00 -16.24
C ILE A 3 8.38 7.12 -15.49
N LEU A 4 8.36 7.17 -14.15
CA LEU A 4 9.32 6.47 -13.31
C LEU A 4 8.75 5.15 -12.78
N ASP A 5 9.65 4.19 -12.53
CA ASP A 5 9.38 3.00 -11.71
C ASP A 5 8.27 2.07 -12.23
N ASP A 6 8.04 1.98 -13.55
CA ASP A 6 7.14 0.97 -14.11
C ASP A 6 7.79 -0.42 -14.11
N TRP A 7 8.00 -0.97 -12.91
CA TRP A 7 8.65 -2.29 -12.73
C TRP A 7 7.95 -3.44 -13.44
N PHE A 8 6.67 -3.24 -13.74
CA PHE A 8 5.85 -4.25 -14.42
C PHE A 8 5.95 -4.17 -15.95
N ASN A 9 6.48 -3.04 -16.46
CA ASN A 9 6.52 -2.71 -17.90
C ASN A 9 5.15 -2.85 -18.57
N THR A 10 4.11 -2.36 -17.89
CA THR A 10 2.71 -2.55 -18.28
C THR A 10 2.01 -1.30 -18.76
N LEU A 11 2.51 -0.11 -18.40
CA LEU A 11 1.80 1.14 -18.67
C LEU A 11 1.52 1.38 -20.14
N ARG A 12 2.44 0.99 -21.03
CA ARG A 12 2.25 1.13 -22.48
C ARG A 12 1.12 0.27 -23.05
N GLY A 13 0.71 -0.78 -22.32
CA GLY A 13 -0.40 -1.67 -22.67
C GLY A 13 -1.77 -1.17 -22.18
N LEU A 14 -1.82 -0.17 -21.29
CA LEU A 14 -3.07 0.37 -20.78
C LEU A 14 -3.80 1.20 -21.84
N THR A 15 -5.12 1.14 -21.85
CA THR A 15 -5.96 1.93 -22.76
C THR A 15 -5.73 3.43 -22.58
N CYS A 16 -5.59 3.86 -21.33
CA CYS A 16 -5.36 5.27 -20.98
C CYS A 16 -4.02 5.81 -21.49
N PHE A 17 -3.04 4.96 -21.80
CA PHE A 17 -1.75 5.41 -22.34
C PHE A 17 -1.91 6.16 -23.67
N SER A 18 -2.95 5.84 -24.44
CA SER A 18 -3.31 6.54 -25.69
C SER A 18 -3.59 8.03 -25.49
N LYS A 19 -3.91 8.49 -24.28
CA LYS A 19 -4.05 9.92 -23.95
C LYS A 19 -2.77 10.71 -24.17
N LEU A 20 -1.62 10.05 -24.07
CA LEU A 20 -0.30 10.65 -24.27
C LEU A 20 0.14 10.70 -25.74
N ASN A 21 -0.75 10.36 -26.69
CA ASN A 21 -0.43 10.44 -28.12
C ASN A 21 -0.02 11.86 -28.51
N GLY A 22 1.13 11.99 -29.18
CA GLY A 22 1.72 13.28 -29.56
C GLY A 22 2.66 13.87 -28.49
N ILE A 23 2.83 13.23 -27.35
CA ILE A 23 3.82 13.56 -26.32
C ILE A 23 4.99 12.57 -26.42
N GLU A 24 6.22 13.07 -26.41
CA GLU A 24 7.39 12.22 -26.30
C GLU A 24 7.48 11.66 -24.88
N VAL A 25 7.38 10.32 -24.75
CA VAL A 25 7.32 9.60 -23.47
C VAL A 25 8.44 8.59 -23.33
N THR A 26 9.23 8.74 -22.27
CA THR A 26 10.19 7.72 -21.81
C THR A 26 9.64 7.05 -20.55
N VAL A 27 9.50 5.73 -20.56
CA VAL A 27 9.09 4.93 -19.39
C VAL A 27 10.33 4.22 -18.87
N PHE A 28 10.65 4.46 -17.59
CA PHE A 28 11.73 3.78 -16.88
C PHE A 28 11.15 2.59 -16.11
N THR A 29 11.70 1.41 -16.35
CA THR A 29 11.26 0.14 -15.74
C THR A 29 12.19 -0.33 -14.63
N ASP A 30 13.21 0.44 -14.33
CA ASP A 30 14.16 0.25 -13.23
C ASP A 30 13.96 1.33 -12.15
N HIS A 31 14.62 1.14 -11.02
CA HIS A 31 14.61 2.09 -9.91
C HIS A 31 16.03 2.59 -9.64
N GLU A 32 16.26 3.90 -9.72
CA GLU A 32 17.53 4.53 -9.44
C GLU A 32 17.48 5.27 -8.10
N THR A 33 18.31 4.87 -7.16
CA THR A 33 18.40 5.44 -5.81
C THR A 33 19.50 6.48 -5.64
N ASP A 34 20.50 6.48 -6.52
CA ASP A 34 21.58 7.47 -6.51
C ASP A 34 21.07 8.79 -7.07
N ILE A 35 21.04 9.83 -6.25
CA ILE A 35 20.46 11.14 -6.61
C ILE A 35 21.18 11.75 -7.81
N ALA A 36 22.50 11.65 -7.91
CA ALA A 36 23.26 12.24 -9.01
C ALA A 36 22.97 11.54 -10.35
N LYS A 37 22.86 10.21 -10.33
CA LYS A 37 22.46 9.43 -11.51
C LYS A 37 21.02 9.70 -11.89
N LEU A 38 20.11 9.76 -10.93
CA LEU A 38 18.71 10.08 -11.14
C LEU A 38 18.56 11.49 -11.73
N ALA A 39 19.24 12.50 -11.19
CA ALA A 39 19.26 13.85 -11.71
C ALA A 39 19.76 13.90 -13.15
N LYS A 40 20.88 13.21 -13.45
CA LYS A 40 21.40 13.10 -14.82
C LYS A 40 20.39 12.49 -15.78
N ARG A 41 19.69 11.43 -15.33
CA ARG A 41 18.65 10.72 -16.09
C ARG A 41 17.46 11.65 -16.38
N LEU A 42 17.02 12.45 -15.41
CA LEU A 42 15.79 13.24 -15.47
C LEU A 42 15.99 14.66 -16.03
N ARG A 43 17.21 15.15 -16.10
CA ARG A 43 17.55 16.51 -16.57
C ARG A 43 16.95 16.93 -17.92
N PRO A 44 16.80 16.03 -18.93
CA PRO A 44 16.21 16.42 -20.23
C PRO A 44 14.69 16.54 -20.23
N PHE A 45 13.99 16.18 -19.15
CA PHE A 45 12.52 16.12 -19.14
C PHE A 45 11.90 17.36 -18.52
N ASP A 46 10.76 17.80 -19.13
CA ASP A 46 9.93 18.89 -18.63
C ASP A 46 8.87 18.46 -17.63
N ALA A 47 8.50 17.18 -17.65
CA ALA A 47 7.47 16.61 -16.78
C ALA A 47 7.80 15.21 -16.30
N LEU A 48 7.41 14.91 -15.06
CA LEU A 48 7.50 13.58 -14.44
C LEU A 48 6.13 13.04 -14.10
N VAL A 49 5.95 11.76 -14.32
CA VAL A 49 4.87 10.95 -13.75
C VAL A 49 5.47 10.00 -12.72
N LEU A 50 4.94 10.05 -11.50
CA LEU A 50 5.40 9.22 -10.40
C LEU A 50 4.51 7.98 -10.26
N PHE A 51 5.15 6.86 -9.98
CA PHE A 51 4.48 5.60 -9.71
C PHE A 51 4.37 5.39 -8.21
N ARG A 52 3.35 6.00 -7.59
CA ARG A 52 3.15 5.98 -6.13
C ARG A 52 4.32 6.65 -5.38
N GLU A 53 4.64 6.13 -4.21
CA GLU A 53 5.65 6.68 -3.31
C GLU A 53 7.06 6.07 -3.53
N ARG A 54 7.34 5.56 -4.77
CA ARG A 54 8.57 4.78 -5.05
C ARG A 54 9.83 5.63 -5.09
N THR A 55 9.76 6.77 -5.76
CA THR A 55 10.91 7.70 -5.87
C THR A 55 10.69 8.93 -4.99
N ALA A 56 11.65 9.22 -4.09
CA ALA A 56 11.63 10.43 -3.29
C ALA A 56 12.03 11.64 -4.14
N ILE A 57 11.19 12.66 -4.18
CA ILE A 57 11.42 13.93 -4.87
C ILE A 57 11.85 14.97 -3.84
N THR A 58 13.15 15.00 -3.58
CA THR A 58 13.79 15.86 -2.57
C THR A 58 14.18 17.20 -3.16
N ALA A 59 14.46 18.20 -2.30
CA ALA A 59 15.03 19.49 -2.71
C ALA A 59 16.34 19.31 -3.50
N GLU A 60 17.24 18.42 -3.01
CA GLU A 60 18.52 18.12 -3.66
C GLU A 60 18.36 17.61 -5.10
N LEU A 61 17.33 16.77 -5.37
CA LEU A 61 17.02 16.31 -6.71
C LEU A 61 16.46 17.45 -7.57
N LEU A 62 15.46 18.19 -7.05
CA LEU A 62 14.78 19.26 -7.77
C LEU A 62 15.73 20.38 -8.20
N ASP A 63 16.69 20.76 -7.35
CA ASP A 63 17.68 21.79 -7.64
C ASP A 63 18.59 21.41 -8.83
N GLN A 64 18.63 20.14 -9.24
CA GLN A 64 19.41 19.63 -10.37
C GLN A 64 18.57 19.47 -11.66
N LEU A 65 17.26 19.77 -11.63
CA LEU A 65 16.32 19.57 -12.72
C LEU A 65 15.78 20.89 -13.30
N PRO A 66 16.63 21.72 -13.97
CA PRO A 66 16.26 23.07 -14.38
C PRO A 66 15.15 23.12 -15.45
N ASN A 67 14.88 22.02 -16.15
CA ASN A 67 13.85 21.96 -17.20
C ASN A 67 12.49 21.49 -16.66
N LEU A 68 12.46 20.91 -15.46
CA LEU A 68 11.25 20.33 -14.90
C LEU A 68 10.21 21.42 -14.61
N LYS A 69 8.98 21.20 -15.04
CA LYS A 69 7.84 22.13 -14.88
C LYS A 69 6.64 21.47 -14.21
N LEU A 70 6.49 20.13 -14.36
CA LEU A 70 5.34 19.39 -13.86
C LEU A 70 5.78 18.11 -13.19
N ILE A 71 5.17 17.83 -12.05
CA ILE A 71 5.12 16.48 -11.47
C ILE A 71 3.65 16.09 -11.38
N SER A 72 3.28 14.97 -12.01
CA SER A 72 1.94 14.43 -11.99
C SER A 72 1.93 13.10 -11.25
N GLN A 73 1.04 12.99 -10.28
CA GLN A 73 0.85 11.76 -9.49
C GLN A 73 -0.60 11.65 -8.99
N ARG A 74 -0.90 10.60 -8.25
CA ARG A 74 -2.21 10.38 -7.62
C ARG A 74 -2.09 10.03 -6.15
N SER A 75 -3.05 10.52 -5.32
CA SER A 75 -3.13 10.26 -3.88
C SER A 75 -2.15 11.09 -3.04
N VAL A 76 -1.80 10.63 -1.86
CA VAL A 76 -0.90 11.33 -0.93
C VAL A 76 0.53 11.42 -1.49
N TYR A 77 1.26 12.45 -1.10
CA TYR A 77 2.59 12.78 -1.64
C TYR A 77 3.66 13.03 -0.55
N PRO A 78 3.78 12.16 0.47
CA PRO A 78 4.76 12.37 1.55
C PRO A 78 6.21 12.27 1.09
N HIS A 79 6.45 11.73 -0.10
CA HIS A 79 7.75 11.56 -0.74
C HIS A 79 8.15 12.75 -1.63
N VAL A 80 7.31 13.79 -1.73
CA VAL A 80 7.54 14.98 -2.55
C VAL A 80 7.72 16.19 -1.67
N ASP A 81 8.86 16.89 -1.80
CA ASP A 81 9.10 18.20 -1.17
C ASP A 81 8.35 19.30 -1.94
N VAL A 82 7.14 19.61 -1.49
CA VAL A 82 6.24 20.59 -2.12
C VAL A 82 6.81 22.01 -2.07
N GLU A 83 7.54 22.36 -1.01
CA GLU A 83 8.16 23.67 -0.89
C GLU A 83 9.30 23.81 -1.90
N ALA A 84 10.12 22.77 -2.05
CA ALA A 84 11.16 22.75 -3.06
C ALA A 84 10.59 22.77 -4.49
N CYS A 85 9.49 22.03 -4.76
CA CYS A 85 8.76 22.16 -6.03
C CYS A 85 8.39 23.63 -6.30
N SER A 86 7.81 24.31 -5.32
CA SER A 86 7.38 25.70 -5.46
C SER A 86 8.56 26.66 -5.69
N ARG A 87 9.68 26.48 -4.97
CA ARG A 87 10.90 27.30 -5.17
C ARG A 87 11.52 27.13 -6.55
N ASN A 88 11.44 25.92 -7.11
CA ASN A 88 11.98 25.58 -8.42
C ASN A 88 10.99 25.83 -9.57
N GLY A 89 9.80 26.38 -9.31
CA GLY A 89 8.78 26.63 -10.32
C GLY A 89 8.15 25.36 -10.89
N VAL A 90 8.19 24.25 -10.15
CA VAL A 90 7.65 22.95 -10.54
C VAL A 90 6.23 22.79 -9.99
N LEU A 91 5.24 22.68 -10.88
CA LEU A 91 3.87 22.43 -10.49
C LEU A 91 3.69 20.95 -10.08
N LEU A 92 3.21 20.73 -8.87
CA LEU A 92 2.78 19.43 -8.41
C LEU A 92 1.27 19.27 -8.59
N CYS A 93 0.86 18.26 -9.36
CA CYS A 93 -0.54 17.88 -9.52
C CYS A 93 -0.78 16.50 -8.89
N SER A 94 -1.84 16.39 -8.09
CA SER A 94 -2.25 15.12 -7.48
C SER A 94 -3.76 15.05 -7.28
N ASN A 95 -4.42 14.07 -7.91
CA ASN A 95 -5.80 13.77 -7.62
C ASN A 95 -5.92 13.08 -6.25
N MET A 96 -6.37 13.82 -5.23
CA MET A 96 -6.53 13.33 -3.86
C MET A 96 -7.83 12.55 -3.64
N HIS A 97 -8.82 12.73 -4.51
CA HIS A 97 -10.15 12.16 -4.38
C HIS A 97 -10.55 11.47 -5.69
N SER A 98 -10.40 10.17 -5.75
CA SER A 98 -11.04 9.43 -6.82
C SER A 98 -12.51 9.22 -6.46
N GLY A 99 -13.42 9.69 -7.28
CA GLY A 99 -14.85 9.37 -7.19
C GLY A 99 -15.13 7.89 -7.45
N THR A 100 -14.15 7.13 -7.94
CA THR A 100 -14.26 5.72 -8.28
C THR A 100 -13.73 4.87 -7.13
N PRO A 101 -14.52 3.98 -6.54
CA PRO A 101 -14.07 3.08 -5.50
C PRO A 101 -13.02 2.11 -6.06
N SER A 102 -11.92 1.91 -5.30
CA SER A 102 -10.90 0.90 -5.56
C SER A 102 -11.11 -0.26 -4.58
N PHE A 103 -11.13 -1.48 -5.09
CA PHE A 103 -11.32 -2.71 -4.34
C PHE A 103 -10.02 -3.54 -4.23
N ALA A 104 -9.04 -3.29 -5.09
CA ALA A 104 -7.81 -4.09 -5.21
C ALA A 104 -7.14 -4.40 -3.86
N ALA A 105 -6.92 -3.39 -3.01
CA ALA A 105 -6.29 -3.60 -1.69
C ALA A 105 -7.15 -4.46 -0.75
N ALA A 106 -8.47 -4.35 -0.82
CA ALA A 106 -9.37 -5.17 0.00
C ALA A 106 -9.40 -6.63 -0.49
N GLU A 107 -9.44 -6.84 -1.79
CA GLU A 107 -9.38 -8.16 -2.43
C GLU A 107 -8.04 -8.84 -2.16
N HIS A 108 -6.94 -8.11 -2.29
CA HIS A 108 -5.61 -8.63 -1.96
C HIS A 108 -5.48 -9.01 -0.49
N THR A 109 -6.00 -8.17 0.42
CA THR A 109 -6.08 -8.49 1.86
C THR A 109 -6.83 -9.80 2.07
N TRP A 110 -7.99 -9.96 1.42
CA TRP A 110 -8.81 -11.16 1.54
C TRP A 110 -8.11 -12.39 0.95
N ALA A 111 -7.43 -12.24 -0.19
CA ALA A 111 -6.62 -13.29 -0.80
C ALA A 111 -5.52 -13.77 0.16
N LEU A 112 -4.81 -12.85 0.83
CA LEU A 112 -3.78 -13.19 1.82
C LEU A 112 -4.36 -13.89 3.05
N ILE A 113 -5.54 -13.47 3.55
CA ILE A 113 -6.25 -14.17 4.63
C ILE A 113 -6.56 -15.61 4.21
N MET A 114 -7.17 -15.81 3.04
CA MET A 114 -7.50 -17.13 2.52
C MET A 114 -6.26 -18.00 2.30
N ALA A 115 -5.24 -17.44 1.65
CA ALA A 115 -3.98 -18.13 1.37
C ALA A 115 -3.29 -18.60 2.66
N SER A 116 -3.25 -17.75 3.69
CA SER A 116 -2.65 -18.09 5.00
C SER A 116 -3.46 -19.13 5.76
N MET A 117 -4.77 -18.93 5.86
CA MET A 117 -5.65 -19.83 6.61
C MET A 117 -5.72 -21.23 5.99
N ARG A 118 -5.63 -21.32 4.67
CA ARG A 118 -5.63 -22.60 3.94
C ARG A 118 -4.22 -23.13 3.63
N GLN A 119 -3.16 -22.39 4.01
CA GLN A 119 -1.74 -22.72 3.75
C GLN A 119 -1.45 -22.93 2.25
N ILE A 120 -2.10 -22.16 1.37
CA ILE A 120 -2.03 -22.38 -0.08
C ILE A 120 -0.60 -22.34 -0.60
N PRO A 121 0.25 -21.32 -0.31
CA PRO A 121 1.62 -21.28 -0.82
C PRO A 121 2.45 -22.49 -0.36
N GLN A 122 2.30 -22.91 0.89
CA GLN A 122 3.02 -24.07 1.45
C GLN A 122 2.57 -25.37 0.79
N GLN A 123 1.26 -25.54 0.55
CA GLN A 123 0.73 -26.73 -0.14
C GLN A 123 1.21 -26.79 -1.59
N MET A 124 1.26 -25.65 -2.28
CA MET A 124 1.78 -25.57 -3.65
C MET A 124 3.27 -25.92 -3.71
N ALA A 125 4.08 -25.36 -2.81
CA ALA A 125 5.51 -25.66 -2.72
C ALA A 125 5.77 -27.13 -2.40
N ASN A 126 5.01 -27.72 -1.46
CA ASN A 126 5.11 -29.14 -1.11
C ASN A 126 4.73 -30.03 -2.30
N LEU A 127 3.67 -29.71 -3.03
CA LEU A 127 3.27 -30.47 -4.22
C LEU A 127 4.37 -30.45 -5.29
N GLN A 128 4.98 -29.28 -5.54
CA GLN A 128 6.10 -29.14 -6.46
C GLN A 128 7.34 -29.92 -6.02
N ALA A 129 7.52 -30.10 -4.70
CA ALA A 129 8.57 -30.94 -4.12
C ALA A 129 8.22 -32.45 -4.06
N GLY A 130 7.08 -32.85 -4.61
CA GLY A 130 6.64 -34.26 -4.66
C GLY A 130 5.93 -34.76 -3.41
N HIS A 131 5.51 -33.86 -2.51
CA HIS A 131 4.77 -34.21 -1.29
C HIS A 131 3.27 -34.01 -1.49
N TRP A 132 2.46 -34.93 -0.99
CA TRP A 132 1.01 -34.90 -1.08
C TRP A 132 0.36 -34.54 0.28
N GLN A 133 -0.54 -33.52 0.30
CA GLN A 133 -1.35 -33.13 1.48
C GLN A 133 -0.53 -32.88 2.76
N MET A 134 0.42 -31.94 2.71
CA MET A 134 1.26 -31.56 3.82
C MET A 134 0.63 -30.41 4.64
N GLY A 135 0.26 -30.72 5.90
CA GLY A 135 -0.33 -29.76 6.83
C GLY A 135 -1.86 -29.60 6.69
N VAL A 136 -2.47 -29.00 7.70
CA VAL A 136 -3.92 -28.80 7.80
C VAL A 136 -4.24 -27.32 7.98
N GLY A 137 -4.97 -26.77 7.04
CA GLY A 137 -5.48 -25.39 7.10
C GLY A 137 -6.72 -25.25 8.00
N LYS A 138 -7.21 -24.03 8.13
CA LYS A 138 -8.41 -23.67 8.90
C LYS A 138 -9.48 -23.09 7.98
N THR A 139 -10.77 -23.33 8.27
CA THR A 139 -11.90 -22.63 7.67
C THR A 139 -12.07 -21.25 8.29
N LEU A 140 -12.71 -20.32 7.61
CA LEU A 140 -13.01 -18.99 8.15
C LEU A 140 -14.37 -18.95 8.85
N HIS A 141 -15.35 -19.73 8.38
CA HIS A 141 -16.69 -19.77 8.93
C HIS A 141 -16.71 -19.99 10.44
N GLY A 142 -17.48 -19.17 11.15
CA GLY A 142 -17.60 -19.21 12.61
C GLY A 142 -16.41 -18.61 13.39
N ARG A 143 -15.38 -18.12 12.69
CA ARG A 143 -14.21 -17.47 13.31
C ARG A 143 -14.38 -15.97 13.39
N ARG A 144 -13.58 -15.31 14.25
CA ARG A 144 -13.62 -13.87 14.45
C ARG A 144 -12.54 -13.17 13.66
N LEU A 145 -12.96 -12.15 12.87
CA LEU A 145 -12.07 -11.18 12.23
C LEU A 145 -12.04 -9.88 13.03
N GLY A 146 -10.88 -9.52 13.54
CA GLY A 146 -10.58 -8.21 14.11
C GLY A 146 -10.10 -7.24 13.03
N LEU A 147 -10.81 -6.13 12.84
CA LEU A 147 -10.43 -5.08 11.90
C LEU A 147 -9.95 -3.84 12.65
N TYR A 148 -8.66 -3.53 12.52
CA TYR A 148 -8.06 -2.35 13.13
C TYR A 148 -8.13 -1.17 12.14
N GLY A 149 -9.07 -0.26 12.37
CA GLY A 149 -9.29 0.91 11.50
C GLY A 149 -10.62 0.87 10.75
N TYR A 150 -11.57 1.75 11.13
CA TYR A 150 -12.90 1.84 10.53
C TYR A 150 -12.90 2.74 9.30
N GLY A 151 -12.16 2.34 8.27
CA GLY A 151 -12.00 3.03 6.98
C GLY A 151 -12.69 2.30 5.82
N ARG A 152 -12.51 2.82 4.59
CA ARG A 152 -13.09 2.26 3.36
C ARG A 152 -12.65 0.81 3.14
N ILE A 153 -11.34 0.53 3.13
CA ILE A 153 -10.80 -0.81 2.88
C ILE A 153 -11.30 -1.79 3.96
N GLY A 154 -11.19 -1.42 5.25
CA GLY A 154 -11.66 -2.29 6.33
C GLY A 154 -13.14 -2.64 6.22
N LYS A 155 -14.01 -1.69 5.80
CA LYS A 155 -15.44 -1.95 5.58
C LYS A 155 -15.68 -2.93 4.43
N THR A 156 -14.91 -2.84 3.36
CA THR A 156 -15.01 -3.79 2.23
C THR A 156 -14.59 -5.19 2.67
N VAL A 157 -13.46 -5.30 3.41
CA VAL A 157 -12.99 -6.58 3.97
C VAL A 157 -14.01 -7.17 4.96
N ALA A 158 -14.69 -6.31 5.76
CA ALA A 158 -15.77 -6.75 6.64
C ALA A 158 -16.91 -7.41 5.86
N GLY A 159 -17.34 -6.82 4.73
CA GLY A 159 -18.36 -7.42 3.87
C GLY A 159 -17.96 -8.79 3.32
N TYR A 160 -16.68 -8.97 2.95
CA TYR A 160 -16.17 -10.30 2.56
C TYR A 160 -16.21 -11.29 3.73
N ALA A 161 -15.79 -10.86 4.91
CA ALA A 161 -15.82 -11.71 6.11
C ALA A 161 -17.24 -12.14 6.49
N GLU A 162 -18.20 -11.24 6.44
CA GLU A 162 -19.61 -11.52 6.69
C GLU A 162 -20.17 -12.56 5.69
N ALA A 163 -19.82 -12.43 4.41
CA ALA A 163 -20.21 -13.40 3.38
C ALA A 163 -19.61 -14.81 3.62
N PHE A 164 -18.44 -14.87 4.29
CA PHE A 164 -17.82 -16.14 4.70
C PHE A 164 -18.27 -16.62 6.09
N GLY A 165 -19.25 -15.95 6.71
CA GLY A 165 -19.82 -16.35 8.01
C GLY A 165 -18.88 -16.10 9.19
N MET A 166 -18.01 -15.09 9.11
CA MET A 166 -17.16 -14.68 10.23
C MET A 166 -17.88 -13.68 11.15
N ASP A 167 -17.50 -13.66 12.42
CA ASP A 167 -17.87 -12.62 13.39
C ASP A 167 -16.88 -11.46 13.30
N VAL A 168 -17.32 -10.27 12.87
CA VAL A 168 -16.46 -9.10 12.71
C VAL A 168 -16.47 -8.24 13.96
N VAL A 169 -15.28 -7.92 14.48
CA VAL A 169 -15.08 -6.98 15.60
C VAL A 169 -14.11 -5.86 15.19
N TRP A 170 -14.44 -4.63 15.60
CA TRP A 170 -13.68 -3.44 15.24
C TRP A 170 -12.86 -2.89 16.39
N TRP A 171 -11.70 -2.32 16.06
CA TRP A 171 -10.87 -1.50 16.92
C TRP A 171 -10.25 -0.35 16.14
N GLY A 172 -9.66 0.64 16.86
CA GLY A 172 -8.98 1.78 16.26
C GLY A 172 -9.10 3.04 17.11
N SER A 173 -8.93 4.22 16.48
CA SER A 173 -9.07 5.51 17.14
C SER A 173 -10.46 5.67 17.80
N GLU A 174 -10.55 6.49 18.80
CA GLU A 174 -11.84 6.75 19.49
C GLU A 174 -12.93 7.19 18.51
N ALA A 175 -12.60 8.13 17.62
CA ALA A 175 -13.53 8.59 16.58
C ALA A 175 -13.95 7.47 15.64
N GLY A 176 -13.03 6.56 15.26
CA GLY A 176 -13.32 5.39 14.43
C GLY A 176 -14.27 4.42 15.14
N ARG A 177 -13.99 4.10 16.40
CA ARG A 177 -14.84 3.22 17.23
C ARG A 177 -16.24 3.80 17.43
N LYS A 178 -16.34 5.12 17.65
CA LYS A 178 -17.63 5.81 17.77
C LYS A 178 -18.45 5.70 16.49
N ARG A 179 -17.84 5.92 15.31
CA ARG A 179 -18.51 5.74 14.01
C ARG A 179 -18.94 4.30 13.77
N ALA A 180 -18.09 3.32 14.12
CA ALA A 180 -18.43 1.91 13.99
C ALA A 180 -19.67 1.55 14.84
N LYS A 181 -19.71 1.98 16.11
CA LYS A 181 -20.87 1.76 17.00
C LYS A 181 -22.14 2.42 16.48
N LEU A 182 -22.07 3.66 15.97
CA LEU A 182 -23.21 4.35 15.37
C LEU A 182 -23.78 3.64 14.14
N ASN A 183 -22.93 2.91 13.43
CA ASN A 183 -23.34 2.08 12.28
C ASN A 183 -23.71 0.64 12.70
N GLY A 184 -23.98 0.37 13.96
CA GLY A 184 -24.42 -0.93 14.45
C GLY A 184 -23.32 -2.01 14.49
N GLN A 185 -22.05 -1.64 14.33
CA GLN A 185 -20.95 -2.59 14.29
C GLN A 185 -20.48 -2.99 15.69
N LYS A 186 -20.05 -4.24 15.86
CA LYS A 186 -19.41 -4.70 17.10
C LYS A 186 -18.04 -4.08 17.27
N VAL A 187 -17.81 -3.44 18.41
CA VAL A 187 -16.53 -2.84 18.76
C VAL A 187 -16.05 -3.48 20.05
N ALA A 188 -14.79 -3.92 20.09
CA ALA A 188 -14.19 -4.47 21.29
C ALA A 188 -14.21 -3.45 22.45
N THR A 189 -14.35 -3.93 23.68
CA THR A 189 -14.44 -3.09 24.87
C THR A 189 -13.08 -2.50 25.21
N THR A 190 -12.02 -3.30 25.06
CA THR A 190 -10.63 -2.91 25.32
C THR A 190 -9.71 -3.31 24.17
N ARG A 191 -8.53 -2.70 24.12
CA ARG A 191 -7.49 -3.08 23.17
C ARG A 191 -7.05 -4.53 23.37
N SER A 192 -6.86 -4.97 24.60
CA SER A 192 -6.48 -6.35 24.93
C SER A 192 -7.52 -7.34 24.42
N GLU A 193 -8.81 -7.11 24.73
CA GLU A 193 -9.90 -7.96 24.24
C GLU A 193 -9.89 -8.09 22.71
N PHE A 194 -9.61 -7.01 21.98
CA PHE A 194 -9.52 -7.02 20.53
C PHE A 194 -8.46 -8.00 20.03
N PHE A 195 -7.24 -7.94 20.60
CA PHE A 195 -6.13 -8.82 20.19
C PHE A 195 -6.30 -10.27 20.68
N GLU A 196 -6.84 -10.47 21.87
CA GLU A 196 -7.02 -11.80 22.47
C GLU A 196 -8.13 -12.60 21.82
N SER A 197 -9.21 -11.93 21.38
CA SER A 197 -10.42 -12.63 20.94
C SER A 197 -10.45 -13.00 19.45
N ALA A 198 -9.61 -12.36 18.63
CA ALA A 198 -9.66 -12.53 17.18
C ALA A 198 -8.86 -13.74 16.68
N ASP A 199 -9.42 -14.49 15.75
CA ASP A 199 -8.71 -15.55 15.00
C ASP A 199 -7.84 -14.96 13.90
N VAL A 200 -8.28 -13.85 13.31
CA VAL A 200 -7.56 -13.07 12.29
C VAL A 200 -7.62 -11.61 12.68
N ILE A 201 -6.49 -10.91 12.64
CA ILE A 201 -6.44 -9.45 12.78
C ILE A 201 -5.90 -8.84 11.49
N SER A 202 -6.60 -7.84 10.94
CA SER A 202 -6.16 -7.11 9.76
C SER A 202 -6.14 -5.61 10.02
N VAL A 203 -5.03 -4.96 9.61
CA VAL A 203 -4.78 -3.53 9.91
C VAL A 203 -5.07 -2.68 8.69
N HIS A 204 -5.96 -1.67 8.86
CA HIS A 204 -6.41 -0.75 7.82
C HIS A 204 -6.37 0.71 8.30
N VAL A 205 -5.18 1.15 8.68
CA VAL A 205 -4.92 2.49 9.23
C VAL A 205 -3.96 3.24 8.30
N ARG A 206 -4.19 4.54 8.15
CA ARG A 206 -3.23 5.40 7.45
C ARG A 206 -1.99 5.60 8.33
N LEU A 207 -0.81 5.54 7.74
CA LEU A 207 0.42 5.91 8.41
C LEU A 207 0.50 7.45 8.54
N THR A 208 0.63 7.91 9.77
CA THR A 208 0.90 9.29 10.15
C THR A 208 1.94 9.27 11.28
N PRO A 209 2.51 10.40 11.69
CA PRO A 209 3.39 10.43 12.87
C PRO A 209 2.75 9.78 14.12
N GLU A 210 1.44 9.98 14.34
CA GLU A 210 0.70 9.47 15.50
C GLU A 210 0.38 7.97 15.41
N THR A 211 0.40 7.40 14.21
CA THR A 211 0.11 5.97 13.99
C THR A 211 1.35 5.13 13.72
N ARG A 212 2.52 5.76 13.69
CA ARG A 212 3.81 5.03 13.58
C ARG A 212 4.03 4.18 14.84
N GLY A 213 4.38 2.91 14.67
CA GLY A 213 4.55 1.97 15.77
C GLY A 213 3.27 1.69 16.56
N LEU A 214 2.10 1.87 15.93
CA LEU A 214 0.79 1.71 16.56
C LEU A 214 0.57 0.29 17.09
N ILE A 215 1.05 -0.73 16.39
CA ILE A 215 0.96 -2.13 16.78
C ILE A 215 2.28 -2.52 17.46
N THR A 216 2.17 -2.95 18.72
CA THR A 216 3.33 -3.15 19.59
C THR A 216 3.59 -4.63 19.88
N THR A 217 4.76 -4.93 20.45
CA THR A 217 5.10 -6.26 20.98
C THR A 217 4.06 -6.76 21.99
N THR A 218 3.51 -5.87 22.85
CA THR A 218 2.45 -6.22 23.82
C THR A 218 1.16 -6.65 23.13
N ASP A 219 0.79 -6.02 22.03
CA ASP A 219 -0.39 -6.42 21.24
C ASP A 219 -0.22 -7.82 20.68
N PHE A 220 0.93 -8.11 20.08
CA PHE A 220 1.23 -9.45 19.56
C PHE A 220 1.26 -10.51 20.67
N ALA A 221 1.84 -10.20 21.81
CA ALA A 221 1.87 -11.11 22.96
C ALA A 221 0.46 -11.48 23.46
N SER A 222 -0.52 -10.58 23.27
CA SER A 222 -1.93 -10.83 23.59
C SER A 222 -2.63 -11.71 22.55
N MET A 223 -2.11 -11.84 21.35
CA MET A 223 -2.71 -12.67 20.30
C MET A 223 -2.62 -14.15 20.63
N ARG A 224 -3.54 -14.92 20.12
CA ARG A 224 -3.54 -16.38 20.29
C ARG A 224 -2.44 -17.05 19.45
N PRO A 225 -1.85 -18.16 19.92
CA PRO A 225 -0.81 -18.88 19.17
C PRO A 225 -1.28 -19.44 17.83
N ASP A 226 -2.58 -19.57 17.65
CA ASP A 226 -3.19 -20.12 16.43
C ASP A 226 -3.85 -19.07 15.55
N SER A 227 -3.66 -17.78 15.87
CA SER A 227 -4.20 -16.63 15.11
C SER A 227 -3.31 -16.21 13.94
N LEU A 228 -3.89 -15.40 13.06
CA LEU A 228 -3.25 -14.78 11.91
C LEU A 228 -3.23 -13.26 12.05
N PHE A 229 -2.09 -12.64 11.82
CA PHE A 229 -1.96 -11.19 11.68
C PHE A 229 -1.76 -10.79 10.21
N VAL A 230 -2.47 -9.77 9.74
CA VAL A 230 -2.41 -9.30 8.35
C VAL A 230 -2.14 -7.79 8.27
N ASN A 231 -1.13 -7.39 7.50
CA ASN A 231 -0.83 -5.99 7.23
C ASN A 231 -0.60 -5.74 5.74
N THR A 232 -1.60 -5.16 5.10
CA THR A 232 -1.54 -4.66 3.71
C THR A 232 -1.59 -3.13 3.65
N SER A 233 -1.31 -2.46 4.77
CA SER A 233 -1.34 -1.01 4.87
C SER A 233 0.06 -0.39 4.74
N ARG A 234 0.82 -0.35 5.83
CA ARG A 234 2.22 0.15 5.86
C ARG A 234 2.99 -0.60 6.95
N ALA A 235 4.25 -0.95 6.68
CA ALA A 235 5.10 -1.65 7.65
C ALA A 235 5.30 -0.84 8.94
N ALA A 236 5.58 0.44 8.81
CA ALA A 236 5.83 1.35 9.93
C ALA A 236 4.62 1.61 10.86
N LEU A 237 3.46 0.99 10.62
CA LEU A 237 2.37 0.89 11.60
C LEU A 237 2.71 -0.09 12.73
N ILE A 238 3.68 -0.95 12.52
CA ILE A 238 4.19 -1.91 13.51
C ILE A 238 5.46 -1.33 14.14
N GLU A 239 5.60 -1.51 15.43
CA GLU A 239 6.84 -1.19 16.15
C GLU A 239 8.02 -1.95 15.52
N PRO A 240 9.17 -1.28 15.27
CA PRO A 240 10.31 -1.93 14.63
C PRO A 240 10.73 -3.23 15.30
N GLY A 241 10.82 -4.31 14.50
CA GLY A 241 11.21 -5.64 14.97
C GLY A 241 10.09 -6.46 15.63
N ALA A 242 9.00 -5.82 16.08
CA ALA A 242 7.95 -6.48 16.88
C ALA A 242 7.29 -7.67 16.19
N LEU A 243 7.05 -7.62 14.88
CA LEU A 243 6.44 -8.72 14.16
C LEU A 243 7.35 -9.95 14.07
N LEU A 244 8.65 -9.74 13.82
CA LEU A 244 9.62 -10.84 13.76
C LEU A 244 9.78 -11.51 15.14
N GLU A 245 9.90 -10.71 16.19
CA GLU A 245 9.96 -11.21 17.57
C GLU A 245 8.70 -12.01 17.93
N ALA A 246 7.54 -11.51 17.56
CA ALA A 246 6.25 -12.12 17.81
C ALA A 246 6.11 -13.48 17.10
N LEU A 247 6.49 -13.56 15.81
CA LEU A 247 6.49 -14.82 15.07
C LEU A 247 7.47 -15.83 15.65
N ASN A 248 8.66 -15.41 16.09
CA ASN A 248 9.62 -16.25 16.77
C ASN A 248 9.09 -16.76 18.13
N ALA A 249 8.29 -15.94 18.82
CA ALA A 249 7.59 -16.31 20.06
C ALA A 249 6.33 -17.17 19.82
N GLY A 250 5.91 -17.33 18.56
CA GLY A 250 4.71 -18.09 18.16
C GLY A 250 3.38 -17.38 18.48
N ARG A 251 3.38 -16.06 18.63
CA ARG A 251 2.17 -15.24 18.87
C ARG A 251 2.24 -13.89 18.10
N PRO A 252 1.50 -13.77 16.98
CA PRO A 252 0.59 -14.76 16.36
C PRO A 252 1.32 -15.97 15.81
N GLY A 253 0.60 -17.07 15.60
CA GLY A 253 1.18 -18.27 15.00
C GLY A 253 1.51 -18.11 13.52
N ARG A 254 0.93 -17.11 12.85
CA ARG A 254 1.16 -16.79 11.43
C ARG A 254 0.97 -15.32 11.16
N ALA A 255 1.63 -14.84 10.11
CA ALA A 255 1.36 -13.51 9.56
C ALA A 255 1.27 -13.53 8.03
N ALA A 256 0.65 -12.49 7.49
CA ALA A 256 0.64 -12.18 6.06
C ALA A 256 0.85 -10.67 5.87
N ILE A 257 1.85 -10.29 5.09
CA ILE A 257 2.15 -8.89 4.84
C ILE A 257 2.33 -8.61 3.35
N ASP A 258 2.04 -7.38 2.97
CA ASP A 258 2.26 -6.86 1.62
C ASP A 258 3.22 -5.67 1.63
N VAL A 259 3.77 -5.32 2.80
CA VAL A 259 4.56 -4.09 2.98
C VAL A 259 5.77 -4.34 3.88
N PHE A 260 6.88 -3.64 3.59
CA PHE A 260 8.16 -3.77 4.29
C PHE A 260 8.71 -2.41 4.71
N ASP A 261 9.60 -2.36 5.69
CA ASP A 261 10.25 -1.12 6.14
C ASP A 261 11.19 -0.56 5.07
N GLN A 262 11.84 -1.46 4.31
CA GLN A 262 12.63 -1.10 3.14
C GLN A 262 12.02 -1.78 1.90
N GLU A 263 11.68 -1.00 0.90
CA GLU A 263 11.13 -1.46 -0.39
C GLU A 263 11.94 -0.88 -1.55
N PRO A 264 12.41 -1.71 -2.50
CA PRO A 264 12.33 -3.18 -2.54
C PRO A 264 13.20 -3.86 -1.47
N ILE A 265 12.78 -5.04 -1.02
CA ILE A 265 13.56 -5.85 -0.08
C ILE A 265 14.78 -6.46 -0.79
N ILE A 266 15.85 -6.70 -0.02
CA ILE A 266 17.02 -7.44 -0.49
C ILE A 266 16.85 -8.92 -0.13
N TRP A 267 16.40 -9.70 -1.09
CA TRP A 267 16.23 -11.14 -0.91
C TRP A 267 17.57 -11.88 -1.00
N PRO A 268 17.88 -12.87 -0.14
CA PRO A 268 17.10 -13.40 1.01
C PRO A 268 17.52 -12.78 2.36
N ALA A 269 18.14 -11.59 2.36
CA ALA A 269 18.72 -10.99 3.56
C ALA A 269 17.68 -10.48 4.58
N ASP A 270 16.43 -10.27 4.18
CA ASP A 270 15.37 -9.85 5.09
C ASP A 270 14.87 -11.05 5.93
N PRO A 271 15.12 -11.08 7.25
CA PRO A 271 14.76 -12.21 8.10
C PRO A 271 13.24 -12.38 8.26
N LEU A 272 12.47 -11.29 8.10
CA LEU A 272 11.02 -11.36 8.15
C LEU A 272 10.47 -12.03 6.90
N ALA A 273 10.97 -11.64 5.71
CA ALA A 273 10.51 -12.20 4.44
C ALA A 273 10.82 -13.70 4.29
N THR A 274 11.82 -14.21 5.00
CA THR A 274 12.20 -15.64 4.98
C THR A 274 11.58 -16.46 6.11
N HIS A 275 10.77 -15.84 6.99
CA HIS A 275 10.21 -16.53 8.13
C HIS A 275 9.15 -17.59 7.72
N PRO A 276 9.22 -18.85 8.21
CA PRO A 276 8.38 -19.96 7.72
C PRO A 276 6.88 -19.79 8.00
N ASN A 277 6.53 -19.00 9.01
CA ASN A 277 5.14 -18.72 9.38
C ASN A 277 4.61 -17.39 8.78
N LEU A 278 5.35 -16.78 7.86
CA LEU A 278 4.93 -15.60 7.14
C LEU A 278 4.66 -15.94 5.67
N ILE A 279 3.59 -15.42 5.13
CA ILE A 279 3.47 -15.21 3.68
C ILE A 279 3.58 -13.73 3.38
N CYS A 280 4.28 -13.39 2.31
CA CYS A 280 4.48 -11.99 1.94
C CYS A 280 4.37 -11.81 0.43
N THR A 281 3.94 -10.62 0.04
CA THR A 281 3.86 -10.16 -1.34
C THR A 281 4.57 -8.81 -1.49
N PRO A 282 5.13 -8.50 -2.67
CA PRO A 282 6.00 -7.35 -2.84
C PRO A 282 5.21 -6.05 -3.11
N HIS A 283 4.38 -5.63 -2.15
CA HIS A 283 3.55 -4.41 -2.16
C HIS A 283 2.66 -4.31 -3.42
N ILE A 284 1.88 -5.37 -3.65
CA ILE A 284 1.02 -5.51 -4.83
C ILE A 284 -0.47 -5.31 -4.55
N GLY A 285 -0.85 -4.88 -3.35
CA GLY A 285 -2.26 -4.68 -3.00
C GLY A 285 -3.02 -3.68 -3.88
N PHE A 286 -2.32 -2.86 -4.66
CA PHE A 286 -2.90 -1.94 -5.65
C PHE A 286 -2.58 -2.35 -7.10
N VAL A 287 -1.88 -3.46 -7.31
CA VAL A 287 -1.38 -3.90 -8.62
C VAL A 287 -2.45 -4.76 -9.29
N THR A 288 -3.35 -4.09 -9.98
CA THR A 288 -4.32 -4.69 -10.89
C THR A 288 -4.42 -3.85 -12.15
N GLU A 289 -4.81 -4.43 -13.26
CA GLU A 289 -5.01 -3.73 -14.53
C GLU A 289 -6.05 -2.59 -14.37
N ASP A 290 -7.19 -2.89 -13.72
CA ASP A 290 -8.25 -1.91 -13.46
C ASP A 290 -7.77 -0.73 -12.60
N GLU A 291 -6.99 -1.00 -11.56
CA GLU A 291 -6.45 0.05 -10.69
C GLU A 291 -5.40 0.90 -11.42
N PHE A 292 -4.57 0.29 -12.26
CA PHE A 292 -3.60 1.02 -13.08
C PHE A 292 -4.30 1.87 -14.12
N GLU A 293 -5.29 1.33 -14.82
CA GLU A 293 -6.09 2.09 -15.79
C GLU A 293 -6.74 3.31 -15.12
N LEU A 294 -7.34 3.13 -13.94
CA LEU A 294 -7.94 4.21 -13.16
C LEU A 294 -6.90 5.26 -12.71
N GLN A 295 -5.78 4.81 -12.12
CA GLN A 295 -4.78 5.72 -11.56
C GLN A 295 -4.06 6.51 -12.65
N PHE A 296 -3.60 5.84 -13.70
CA PHE A 296 -2.84 6.47 -14.76
C PHE A 296 -3.71 7.29 -15.70
N SER A 297 -5.00 6.93 -15.86
CA SER A 297 -5.97 7.80 -16.52
C SER A 297 -6.01 9.19 -15.87
N ASP A 298 -6.16 9.26 -14.53
CA ASP A 298 -6.14 10.53 -13.79
C ASP A 298 -4.81 11.28 -13.95
N VAL A 299 -3.70 10.57 -13.85
CA VAL A 299 -2.35 11.14 -13.92
C VAL A 299 -2.06 11.69 -15.32
N PHE A 300 -2.48 11.00 -16.37
CA PHE A 300 -2.31 11.45 -17.74
C PHE A 300 -3.24 12.63 -18.07
N ASP A 301 -4.45 12.68 -17.52
CA ASP A 301 -5.34 13.85 -17.65
C ASP A 301 -4.69 15.12 -17.06
N GLN A 302 -3.95 15.01 -15.95
CA GLN A 302 -3.19 16.13 -15.39
C GLN A 302 -2.07 16.60 -16.34
N VAL A 303 -1.36 15.68 -17.00
CA VAL A 303 -0.33 16.00 -18.00
C VAL A 303 -0.95 16.75 -19.19
N ILE A 304 -2.06 16.24 -19.73
CA ILE A 304 -2.77 16.85 -20.87
C ILE A 304 -3.29 18.25 -20.50
N ALA A 305 -3.91 18.35 -19.32
CA ALA A 305 -4.44 19.63 -18.83
C ALA A 305 -3.33 20.68 -18.64
N PHE A 306 -2.17 20.27 -18.13
CA PHE A 306 -1.00 21.15 -18.02
C PHE A 306 -0.50 21.60 -19.40
N GLN A 307 -0.37 20.69 -20.37
CA GLN A 307 0.04 21.00 -21.74
C GLN A 307 -0.94 21.98 -22.42
N ALA A 308 -2.24 21.87 -22.12
CA ALA A 308 -3.28 22.76 -22.63
C ALA A 308 -3.31 24.14 -21.92
N GLY A 309 -2.44 24.40 -20.94
CA GLY A 309 -2.43 25.65 -20.18
C GLY A 309 -3.55 25.76 -19.12
N ALA A 310 -4.23 24.68 -18.81
CA ALA A 310 -5.33 24.62 -17.83
C ALA A 310 -5.13 23.48 -16.83
N PRO A 311 -4.05 23.50 -16.01
CA PRO A 311 -3.72 22.40 -15.11
C PRO A 311 -4.82 22.15 -14.08
N ILE A 312 -5.00 20.88 -13.73
CA ILE A 312 -5.99 20.41 -12.77
C ILE A 312 -5.31 19.76 -11.56
N ASN A 313 -6.02 19.64 -10.45
CA ASN A 313 -5.54 18.98 -9.22
C ASN A 313 -4.22 19.55 -8.67
N MET A 314 -4.02 20.84 -8.83
CA MET A 314 -2.81 21.55 -8.39
C MET A 314 -2.68 21.53 -6.86
N ILE A 315 -1.53 21.12 -6.35
CA ILE A 315 -1.21 21.13 -4.91
C ILE A 315 -0.59 22.46 -4.51
N ASN A 316 0.34 22.98 -5.30
CA ASN A 316 1.02 24.26 -5.08
C ASN A 316 0.58 25.31 -6.13
N ALA A 317 -0.74 25.51 -6.24
CA ALA A 317 -1.37 26.36 -7.26
C ALA A 317 -0.86 27.81 -7.28
N GLN A 318 -0.27 28.31 -6.20
CA GLN A 318 0.27 29.67 -6.09
C GLN A 318 1.41 29.96 -7.07
N ILE A 319 2.06 28.95 -7.63
CA ILE A 319 3.14 29.13 -8.61
C ILE A 319 2.62 29.20 -10.07
N TRP A 320 1.36 28.82 -10.28
CA TRP A 320 0.77 28.85 -11.61
C TRP A 320 0.22 30.24 -11.91
N HIS A 321 0.83 30.91 -12.88
CA HIS A 321 0.36 32.19 -13.39
C HIS A 321 -0.22 31.94 -14.79
N SER A 322 -1.53 32.11 -14.93
CA SER A 322 -2.28 31.99 -16.20
C SER A 322 -1.88 33.09 -17.20
#